data_5dc2a77567d25f273ef30a2309d007b9
#
_entry.id   5dc2a77567d25f273ef30a2309d007b9
#
_cell.length_a   1.000
_cell.length_b   1.000
_cell.length_c   1.000
_cell.angle_alpha   90.00
_cell.angle_beta   90.00
_cell.angle_gamma   90.00
#
_symmetry.space_group_name_H-M   'P 1'
#
loop_
_entity.id
_entity.type
_entity.pdbx_description
1 polymer ?
#
loop_
_entity_poly.entity_id
_entity_poly.type
_entity_poly.pdbx_seq_one_letter_code
_entity_poly.pdbx_strand_id
1 'polypeptide(L)'
;MNYKEEYKKKLTSAETMAWMIPSHSTVHIEGASGVPIAIEKAMEGLIGEREDISVTTYMHFGTQKPFFEREDAAKTFRVGSVFNNRGLMHADSLGVSSYIPTHLRNGARDIKAATPQIDWLILGVSPMDKHGYFTLANGSFVDYELIPCAKHIAVEVLQNAPRLFGDTVVHISQVDVVVESEYDVPELPNRAPDETDRKLGKQVAQLLENGATLQLGFGGLIGALVDELKGFHDLGIHSEVVNDSVMELIECGAVNNKKKTLYPGQSVSAFWAGSKEFAAYIDDNPGFVFRNVSYTNDSRVLAANDKMTSINASMEVDLTGQCASESIGTKQFSGTGGQADTAVGAQMAPGGKSIIAIRSTVDAKDPVTGERKTKSRIVPTLTPGVGVSLTRTNVHYVVTEYGAVCLRGLSIKERAKALISIAHPDFRAWLEEEFERQYALKLFV
;
A
#
# COMPACT_ATOMS: atom_id res chain seq x y z
N MET A 1 -22.14 -18.25 26.39
CA MET A 1 -20.95 -18.98 25.89
C MET A 1 -19.77 -18.65 26.80
N ASN A 2 -18.98 -19.63 27.22
CA ASN A 2 -17.73 -19.37 27.91
C ASN A 2 -16.62 -19.18 26.87
N TYR A 3 -16.28 -17.95 26.55
CA TYR A 3 -15.35 -17.64 25.47
C TYR A 3 -13.94 -18.21 25.69
N LYS A 4 -13.49 -18.30 26.95
CA LYS A 4 -12.20 -18.91 27.30
C LYS A 4 -12.19 -20.42 27.05
N GLU A 5 -13.30 -21.11 27.31
CA GLU A 5 -13.41 -22.54 27.00
C GLU A 5 -13.50 -22.77 25.48
N GLU A 6 -14.21 -21.91 24.77
CA GLU A 6 -14.32 -21.99 23.32
C GLU A 6 -12.96 -21.76 22.64
N TYR A 7 -12.21 -20.76 23.11
CA TYR A 7 -10.84 -20.51 22.68
C TYR A 7 -9.95 -21.74 22.87
N LYS A 8 -9.96 -22.35 24.06
CA LYS A 8 -9.15 -23.54 24.36
C LYS A 8 -9.50 -24.75 23.48
N LYS A 9 -10.76 -24.91 23.08
CA LYS A 9 -11.19 -26.00 22.18
C LYS A 9 -10.66 -25.83 20.76
N LYS A 10 -10.48 -24.58 20.33
CA LYS A 10 -10.01 -24.24 18.98
C LYS A 10 -8.50 -24.06 18.90
N LEU A 11 -7.82 -24.01 20.05
CA LEU A 11 -6.37 -23.85 20.15
C LEU A 11 -5.64 -25.08 19.62
N THR A 12 -4.69 -24.85 18.71
CA THR A 12 -3.84 -25.91 18.16
C THR A 12 -2.46 -25.35 17.79
N SER A 13 -1.54 -26.20 17.34
CA SER A 13 -0.25 -25.75 16.81
C SER A 13 -0.37 -25.27 15.36
N ALA A 14 0.58 -24.44 14.93
CA ALA A 14 0.67 -23.97 13.55
C ALA A 14 0.82 -25.12 12.55
N GLU A 15 1.61 -26.16 12.91
CA GLU A 15 1.81 -27.35 12.09
C GLU A 15 0.48 -28.13 11.92
N THR A 16 -0.25 -28.33 13.03
CA THR A 16 -1.55 -29.03 12.96
C THR A 16 -2.52 -28.25 12.08
N MET A 17 -2.56 -26.91 12.21
CA MET A 17 -3.40 -26.06 11.37
C MET A 17 -3.01 -26.17 9.90
N ALA A 18 -1.72 -26.06 9.57
CA ALA A 18 -1.25 -26.17 8.19
C ALA A 18 -1.66 -27.52 7.56
N TRP A 19 -1.52 -28.63 8.29
CA TRP A 19 -1.92 -29.96 7.81
C TRP A 19 -3.44 -30.13 7.62
N MET A 20 -4.29 -29.25 8.16
CA MET A 20 -5.73 -29.23 7.88
C MET A 20 -6.06 -28.75 6.46
N ILE A 21 -5.11 -28.09 5.76
CA ILE A 21 -5.30 -27.61 4.39
C ILE A 21 -5.14 -28.80 3.42
N PRO A 22 -6.20 -29.23 2.73
CA PRO A 22 -6.11 -30.33 1.78
C PRO A 22 -5.53 -29.85 0.43
N SER A 23 -5.11 -30.79 -0.41
CA SER A 23 -4.81 -30.51 -1.82
C SER A 23 -6.01 -29.90 -2.53
N HIS A 24 -5.75 -29.09 -3.56
CA HIS A 24 -6.75 -28.41 -4.39
C HIS A 24 -7.58 -27.36 -3.62
N SER A 25 -7.06 -26.83 -2.51
CA SER A 25 -7.70 -25.78 -1.71
C SER A 25 -7.44 -24.38 -2.24
N THR A 26 -8.37 -23.51 -1.94
CA THR A 26 -8.20 -22.06 -2.06
C THR A 26 -7.95 -21.46 -0.67
N VAL A 27 -6.87 -20.69 -0.55
CA VAL A 27 -6.42 -20.10 0.71
C VAL A 27 -6.23 -18.60 0.50
N HIS A 28 -6.70 -17.78 1.44
CA HIS A 28 -6.29 -16.38 1.52
C HIS A 28 -5.50 -16.17 2.81
N ILE A 29 -4.35 -15.50 2.69
CA ILE A 29 -3.44 -15.22 3.81
C ILE A 29 -3.30 -13.71 3.93
N GLU A 30 -3.59 -13.17 5.11
CA GLU A 30 -3.40 -11.76 5.44
C GLU A 30 -1.92 -11.37 5.29
N GLY A 31 -1.68 -10.19 4.73
CA GLY A 31 -0.34 -9.63 4.54
C GLY A 31 -0.04 -8.47 5.48
N ALA A 32 0.93 -7.64 5.09
CA ALA A 32 1.40 -6.45 5.79
C ALA A 32 1.76 -6.73 7.27
N SER A 33 1.21 -5.96 8.21
CA SER A 33 1.44 -6.17 9.65
C SER A 33 0.63 -7.33 10.24
N GLY A 34 -0.30 -7.90 9.49
CA GLY A 34 -1.16 -9.01 9.92
C GLY A 34 -0.67 -10.40 9.52
N VAL A 35 0.54 -10.53 8.98
CA VAL A 35 1.10 -11.81 8.50
C VAL A 35 1.05 -12.87 9.61
N PRO A 36 0.38 -14.02 9.38
CA PRO A 36 0.35 -15.15 10.31
C PRO A 36 1.62 -15.98 10.19
N ILE A 37 2.73 -15.48 10.75
CA ILE A 37 4.11 -15.98 10.52
C ILE A 37 4.30 -17.44 10.90
N ALA A 38 3.73 -17.88 12.04
CA ALA A 38 3.89 -19.26 12.50
C ALA A 38 3.18 -20.24 11.56
N ILE A 39 1.96 -19.88 11.13
CA ILE A 39 1.18 -20.71 10.19
C ILE A 39 1.85 -20.75 8.82
N GLU A 40 2.32 -19.61 8.30
CA GLU A 40 3.05 -19.58 7.04
C GLU A 40 4.31 -20.45 7.05
N LYS A 41 5.09 -20.36 8.15
CA LYS A 41 6.27 -21.21 8.32
C LYS A 41 5.90 -22.68 8.36
N ALA A 42 4.81 -23.04 9.03
CA ALA A 42 4.32 -24.42 9.08
C ALA A 42 3.84 -24.92 7.70
N MET A 43 3.33 -24.04 6.83
CA MET A 43 2.95 -24.40 5.46
C MET A 43 4.12 -24.87 4.60
N GLU A 44 5.37 -24.56 4.95
CA GLU A 44 6.55 -25.16 4.30
C GLU A 44 6.51 -26.68 4.33
N GLY A 45 5.98 -27.28 5.39
CA GLY A 45 5.81 -28.72 5.53
C GLY A 45 4.83 -29.37 4.55
N LEU A 46 4.04 -28.56 3.83
CA LEU A 46 3.11 -29.05 2.81
C LEU A 46 3.78 -29.21 1.43
N ILE A 47 4.98 -28.64 1.23
CA ILE A 47 5.68 -28.66 -0.05
C ILE A 47 6.04 -30.09 -0.45
N GLY A 48 5.46 -30.56 -1.57
CA GLY A 48 5.59 -31.93 -2.05
C GLY A 48 4.69 -32.95 -1.39
N GLU A 49 4.00 -32.61 -0.28
CA GLU A 49 3.05 -33.45 0.43
C GLU A 49 1.59 -33.11 0.08
N ARG A 50 1.39 -31.95 -0.50
CA ARG A 50 0.11 -31.49 -1.05
C ARG A 50 0.34 -31.00 -2.47
N GLU A 51 -0.74 -30.91 -3.23
CA GLU A 51 -0.71 -30.42 -4.59
C GLU A 51 -1.84 -29.41 -4.85
N ASP A 52 -1.54 -28.44 -5.73
CA ASP A 52 -2.52 -27.54 -6.31
C ASP A 52 -3.25 -26.66 -5.27
N ILE A 53 -2.52 -26.09 -4.29
CA ILE A 53 -3.08 -25.12 -3.36
C ILE A 53 -2.95 -23.73 -3.98
N SER A 54 -4.09 -23.08 -4.21
CA SER A 54 -4.15 -21.72 -4.72
C SER A 54 -4.20 -20.72 -3.58
N VAL A 55 -3.18 -19.87 -3.47
CA VAL A 55 -3.06 -18.89 -2.40
C VAL A 55 -3.24 -17.48 -2.97
N THR A 56 -4.04 -16.65 -2.31
CA THR A 56 -4.07 -15.20 -2.54
C THR A 56 -3.51 -14.47 -1.33
N THR A 57 -2.71 -13.44 -1.58
CA THR A 57 -2.10 -12.62 -0.53
C THR A 57 -1.68 -11.25 -1.08
N TYR A 58 -0.97 -10.48 -0.29
CA TYR A 58 -0.35 -9.20 -0.65
C TYR A 58 0.94 -9.00 0.14
N MET A 59 1.64 -7.88 -0.07
CA MET A 59 2.92 -7.57 0.57
C MET A 59 3.04 -8.05 2.01
N HIS A 60 4.14 -8.74 2.32
CA HIS A 60 4.48 -9.21 3.66
C HIS A 60 5.56 -8.32 4.27
N PHE A 61 5.37 -7.89 5.50
CA PHE A 61 6.38 -7.15 6.24
C PHE A 61 7.20 -8.09 7.13
N GLY A 62 8.30 -7.59 7.67
CA GLY A 62 9.19 -8.36 8.54
C GLY A 62 10.36 -9.01 7.83
N THR A 63 11.13 -9.78 8.58
CA THR A 63 12.39 -10.41 8.15
C THR A 63 12.27 -11.89 7.86
N GLN A 64 11.15 -12.52 8.23
CA GLN A 64 10.90 -13.94 7.99
C GLN A 64 10.62 -14.16 6.50
N LYS A 65 11.23 -15.21 5.95
CA LYS A 65 10.95 -15.62 4.57
C LYS A 65 9.72 -16.50 4.55
N PRO A 66 8.67 -16.14 3.81
CA PRO A 66 7.48 -16.95 3.68
C PRO A 66 7.75 -18.20 2.79
N PHE A 67 6.89 -19.21 2.93
CA PHE A 67 7.02 -20.48 2.18
C PHE A 67 7.15 -20.30 0.66
N PHE A 68 6.54 -19.27 0.10
CA PHE A 68 6.55 -19.02 -1.34
C PHE A 68 7.87 -18.46 -1.88
N GLU A 69 8.82 -18.09 -1.04
CA GLU A 69 10.18 -17.72 -1.45
C GLU A 69 11.11 -18.96 -1.63
N ARG A 70 10.60 -20.17 -1.42
CA ARG A 70 11.37 -21.41 -1.63
C ARG A 70 11.31 -21.84 -3.09
N GLU A 71 12.43 -22.33 -3.62
CA GLU A 71 12.55 -22.81 -5.00
C GLU A 71 11.59 -23.97 -5.32
N ASP A 72 11.26 -24.79 -4.34
CA ASP A 72 10.42 -25.98 -4.48
C ASP A 72 8.93 -25.70 -4.20
N ALA A 73 8.56 -24.47 -3.80
CA ALA A 73 7.19 -24.12 -3.45
C ALA A 73 6.18 -24.32 -4.60
N ALA A 74 6.61 -24.14 -5.85
CA ALA A 74 5.77 -24.35 -7.04
C ALA A 74 5.26 -25.79 -7.20
N LYS A 75 5.84 -26.78 -6.47
CA LYS A 75 5.33 -28.14 -6.45
C LYS A 75 3.94 -28.26 -5.81
N THR A 76 3.60 -27.30 -4.93
CA THR A 76 2.39 -27.34 -4.12
C THR A 76 1.53 -26.10 -4.28
N PHE A 77 2.16 -24.92 -4.39
CA PHE A 77 1.47 -23.65 -4.30
C PHE A 77 1.46 -22.87 -5.62
N ARG A 78 0.34 -22.19 -5.87
CA ARG A 78 0.22 -21.12 -6.85
C ARG A 78 -0.22 -19.87 -6.10
N VAL A 79 0.63 -18.84 -6.08
CA VAL A 79 0.39 -17.64 -5.28
C VAL A 79 -0.02 -16.47 -6.18
N GLY A 80 -1.20 -15.91 -5.93
CA GLY A 80 -1.66 -14.65 -6.52
C GLY A 80 -1.45 -13.49 -5.56
N SER A 81 -0.81 -12.42 -5.99
CA SER A 81 -0.59 -11.25 -5.15
C SER A 81 -1.30 -10.02 -5.71
N VAL A 82 -2.07 -9.31 -4.90
CA VAL A 82 -2.69 -8.03 -5.29
C VAL A 82 -1.77 -6.82 -5.06
N PHE A 83 -0.66 -7.02 -4.36
CA PHE A 83 0.37 -6.00 -4.15
C PHE A 83 1.71 -6.67 -3.82
N ASN A 84 2.68 -6.55 -4.72
CA ASN A 84 3.99 -7.16 -4.53
C ASN A 84 4.88 -6.35 -3.56
N ASN A 85 5.82 -7.08 -2.98
CA ASN A 85 6.99 -6.55 -2.31
C ASN A 85 8.22 -7.36 -2.75
N ARG A 86 9.36 -7.14 -2.10
CA ARG A 86 10.61 -7.82 -2.50
C ARG A 86 10.51 -9.35 -2.44
N GLY A 87 9.82 -9.92 -1.43
CA GLY A 87 9.62 -11.36 -1.30
C GLY A 87 8.77 -11.92 -2.44
N LEU A 88 7.63 -11.29 -2.73
CA LEU A 88 6.75 -11.68 -3.84
C LEU A 88 7.43 -11.49 -5.21
N MET A 89 8.24 -10.43 -5.39
CA MET A 89 9.07 -10.29 -6.59
C MET A 89 10.06 -11.44 -6.77
N HIS A 90 10.62 -11.95 -5.67
CA HIS A 90 11.48 -13.14 -5.71
C HIS A 90 10.68 -14.37 -6.09
N ALA A 91 9.53 -14.59 -5.46
CA ALA A 91 8.61 -15.69 -5.78
C ALA A 91 8.13 -15.67 -7.24
N ASP A 92 7.88 -14.47 -7.82
CA ASP A 92 7.58 -14.31 -9.25
C ASP A 92 8.74 -14.83 -10.12
N SER A 93 9.99 -14.55 -9.72
CA SER A 93 11.17 -15.03 -10.46
C SER A 93 11.38 -16.54 -10.39
N LEU A 94 10.81 -17.19 -9.38
CA LEU A 94 10.78 -18.65 -9.21
C LEU A 94 9.57 -19.32 -9.90
N GLY A 95 8.64 -18.53 -10.44
CA GLY A 95 7.40 -19.04 -11.02
C GLY A 95 6.38 -19.53 -10.01
N VAL A 96 6.53 -19.18 -8.74
CA VAL A 96 5.62 -19.54 -7.63
C VAL A 96 4.47 -18.55 -7.52
N SER A 97 4.75 -17.26 -7.76
CA SER A 97 3.73 -16.22 -7.66
C SER A 97 3.50 -15.48 -8.98
N SER A 98 2.39 -14.74 -9.02
CA SER A 98 2.06 -13.80 -10.09
C SER A 98 1.18 -12.68 -9.56
N TYR A 99 1.42 -11.48 -10.07
CA TYR A 99 0.63 -10.30 -9.72
C TYR A 99 -0.79 -10.37 -10.28
N ILE A 100 -1.76 -9.99 -9.46
CA ILE A 100 -3.17 -9.83 -9.82
C ILE A 100 -3.45 -8.33 -9.99
N PRO A 101 -3.56 -7.80 -11.21
CA PRO A 101 -3.84 -6.39 -11.42
C PRO A 101 -5.22 -6.00 -10.90
N THR A 102 -5.25 -5.10 -9.92
CA THR A 102 -6.49 -4.55 -9.36
C THR A 102 -6.25 -3.16 -8.79
N HIS A 103 -7.24 -2.27 -8.86
CA HIS A 103 -7.26 -1.11 -7.99
C HIS A 103 -7.55 -1.56 -6.56
N LEU A 104 -6.82 -1.04 -5.60
CA LEU A 104 -6.87 -1.57 -4.24
C LEU A 104 -8.27 -1.57 -3.61
N ARG A 105 -9.08 -0.54 -3.87
CA ARG A 105 -10.49 -0.50 -3.45
C ARG A 105 -11.33 -1.68 -3.95
N ASN A 106 -10.90 -2.32 -5.03
CA ASN A 106 -11.59 -3.45 -5.65
C ASN A 106 -11.00 -4.80 -5.22
N GLY A 107 -9.92 -4.82 -4.44
CA GLY A 107 -9.17 -6.03 -4.12
C GLY A 107 -10.04 -7.17 -3.61
N ALA A 108 -10.83 -6.93 -2.56
CA ALA A 108 -11.74 -7.94 -2.04
C ALA A 108 -12.83 -8.37 -3.05
N ARG A 109 -13.34 -7.43 -3.84
CA ARG A 109 -14.32 -7.72 -4.90
C ARG A 109 -13.75 -8.64 -5.97
N ASP A 110 -12.53 -8.35 -6.41
CA ASP A 110 -11.88 -9.07 -7.51
C ASP A 110 -11.42 -10.47 -7.04
N ILE A 111 -10.95 -10.58 -5.80
CA ILE A 111 -10.68 -11.90 -5.16
C ILE A 111 -11.97 -12.72 -5.09
N LYS A 112 -13.08 -12.15 -4.60
CA LYS A 112 -14.39 -12.83 -4.54
C LYS A 112 -14.92 -13.22 -5.91
N ALA A 113 -14.67 -12.44 -6.95
CA ALA A 113 -15.08 -12.75 -8.30
C ALA A 113 -14.32 -13.96 -8.87
N ALA A 114 -13.01 -14.05 -8.59
CA ALA A 114 -12.17 -15.17 -9.00
C ALA A 114 -12.37 -16.41 -8.13
N THR A 115 -12.62 -16.23 -6.83
CA THR A 115 -12.76 -17.28 -5.82
C THR A 115 -13.98 -16.96 -4.94
N PRO A 116 -15.20 -17.30 -5.41
CA PRO A 116 -16.44 -16.96 -4.69
C PRO A 116 -16.55 -17.59 -3.30
N GLN A 117 -15.85 -18.70 -3.07
CA GLN A 117 -15.74 -19.36 -1.78
C GLN A 117 -14.27 -19.70 -1.52
N ILE A 118 -13.74 -19.20 -0.42
CA ILE A 118 -12.37 -19.45 0.05
C ILE A 118 -12.42 -20.61 1.03
N ASP A 119 -11.62 -21.67 0.83
CA ASP A 119 -11.61 -22.82 1.73
C ASP A 119 -11.01 -22.44 3.08
N TRP A 120 -9.89 -21.70 3.09
CA TRP A 120 -9.24 -21.22 4.31
C TRP A 120 -8.90 -19.74 4.23
N LEU A 121 -9.38 -18.96 5.20
CA LEU A 121 -8.98 -17.58 5.45
C LEU A 121 -8.09 -17.58 6.70
N ILE A 122 -6.84 -17.14 6.54
CA ILE A 122 -5.81 -17.17 7.59
C ILE A 122 -5.44 -15.75 7.94
N LEU A 123 -5.67 -15.36 9.20
CA LEU A 123 -5.61 -13.98 9.66
C LEU A 123 -4.69 -13.83 10.88
N GLY A 124 -3.89 -12.77 10.92
CA GLY A 124 -3.23 -12.32 12.14
C GLY A 124 -4.16 -11.45 12.98
N VAL A 125 -4.24 -11.69 14.26
CA VAL A 125 -5.18 -10.99 15.14
C VAL A 125 -4.56 -10.57 16.46
N SER A 126 -5.19 -9.56 17.10
CA SER A 126 -4.89 -9.18 18.49
C SER A 126 -5.28 -10.29 19.49
N PRO A 127 -4.81 -10.27 20.73
CA PRO A 127 -5.36 -11.10 21.79
C PRO A 127 -6.88 -10.95 21.94
N MET A 128 -7.56 -12.06 22.26
CA MET A 128 -9.01 -12.08 22.45
C MET A 128 -9.43 -11.30 23.68
N ASP A 129 -10.42 -10.42 23.56
CA ASP A 129 -10.98 -9.68 24.68
C ASP A 129 -11.91 -10.53 25.55
N LYS A 130 -12.37 -9.97 26.67
CA LYS A 130 -13.28 -10.63 27.60
C LYS A 130 -14.66 -10.95 27.02
N HIS A 131 -15.00 -10.38 25.88
CA HIS A 131 -16.27 -10.56 25.18
C HIS A 131 -16.16 -11.52 24.01
N GLY A 132 -14.98 -12.14 23.78
CA GLY A 132 -14.74 -13.11 22.73
C GLY A 132 -14.38 -12.49 21.38
N TYR A 133 -13.94 -11.24 21.33
CA TYR A 133 -13.54 -10.56 20.11
C TYR A 133 -12.03 -10.46 19.98
N PHE A 134 -11.56 -10.72 18.79
CA PHE A 134 -10.25 -10.32 18.26
C PHE A 134 -10.41 -9.08 17.40
N THR A 135 -9.32 -8.41 17.10
CA THR A 135 -9.24 -7.44 15.99
C THR A 135 -8.17 -7.87 15.01
N LEU A 136 -8.38 -7.66 13.72
CA LEU A 136 -7.37 -7.89 12.69
C LEU A 136 -6.12 -7.05 13.01
N ALA A 137 -4.94 -7.68 13.00
CA ALA A 137 -3.69 -7.05 13.43
C ALA A 137 -3.22 -5.95 12.46
N ASN A 138 -3.55 -6.08 11.18
CA ASN A 138 -3.19 -5.13 10.15
C ASN A 138 -4.15 -3.91 10.04
N GLY A 139 -5.37 -4.06 10.50
CA GLY A 139 -6.48 -3.15 10.22
C GLY A 139 -7.57 -3.87 9.45
N SER A 140 -8.15 -3.22 8.43
CA SER A 140 -9.24 -3.83 7.67
C SER A 140 -8.84 -4.28 6.26
N PHE A 141 -7.99 -3.57 5.60
CA PHE A 141 -7.51 -3.77 4.23
C PHE A 141 -8.55 -4.47 3.32
N VAL A 142 -8.24 -5.68 2.80
CA VAL A 142 -9.19 -6.51 2.00
C VAL A 142 -9.80 -7.63 2.83
N ASP A 143 -9.16 -8.04 3.91
CA ASP A 143 -9.37 -9.31 4.62
C ASP A 143 -10.72 -9.37 5.32
N TYR A 144 -11.14 -8.29 5.97
CA TYR A 144 -12.43 -8.23 6.66
C TYR A 144 -13.61 -8.50 5.71
N GLU A 145 -13.53 -8.02 4.47
CA GLU A 145 -14.57 -8.27 3.47
C GLU A 145 -14.59 -9.71 2.94
N LEU A 146 -13.52 -10.49 3.16
CA LEU A 146 -13.43 -11.88 2.75
C LEU A 146 -14.00 -12.85 3.79
N ILE A 147 -14.17 -12.41 5.05
CA ILE A 147 -14.72 -13.24 6.13
C ILE A 147 -16.03 -13.95 5.73
N PRO A 148 -17.03 -13.30 5.11
CA PRO A 148 -18.28 -13.98 4.74
C PRO A 148 -18.13 -15.00 3.62
N CYS A 149 -16.99 -15.04 2.92
CA CYS A 149 -16.72 -15.97 1.82
C CYS A 149 -15.90 -17.18 2.23
N ALA A 150 -15.40 -17.20 3.47
CA ALA A 150 -14.56 -18.27 3.99
C ALA A 150 -15.41 -19.44 4.48
N LYS A 151 -14.99 -20.67 4.15
CA LYS A 151 -15.55 -21.90 4.78
C LYS A 151 -14.95 -22.08 6.16
N HIS A 152 -13.65 -21.88 6.29
CA HIS A 152 -12.90 -22.01 7.53
C HIS A 152 -12.07 -20.78 7.76
N ILE A 153 -12.03 -20.33 9.02
CA ILE A 153 -11.21 -19.19 9.47
C ILE A 153 -10.22 -19.69 10.52
N ALA A 154 -8.94 -19.54 10.22
CA ALA A 154 -7.86 -19.73 11.17
C ALA A 154 -7.29 -18.36 11.58
N VAL A 155 -7.06 -18.17 12.86
CA VAL A 155 -6.43 -16.96 13.38
C VAL A 155 -5.11 -17.29 14.07
N GLU A 156 -4.09 -16.50 13.79
CA GLU A 156 -2.83 -16.48 14.56
C GLU A 156 -2.85 -15.27 15.50
N VAL A 157 -2.82 -15.55 16.81
CA VAL A 157 -2.85 -14.52 17.83
C VAL A 157 -1.44 -13.97 18.03
N LEU A 158 -1.20 -12.74 17.58
CA LEU A 158 0.03 -12.00 17.74
C LEU A 158 -0.06 -11.20 19.06
N GLN A 159 0.77 -11.55 20.06
CA GLN A 159 0.60 -11.05 21.43
C GLN A 159 0.75 -9.52 21.58
N ASN A 160 1.49 -8.89 20.69
CA ASN A 160 1.71 -7.44 20.65
C ASN A 160 0.93 -6.72 19.54
N ALA A 161 -0.02 -7.41 18.90
CA ALA A 161 -0.89 -6.78 17.92
C ALA A 161 -1.83 -5.78 18.58
N PRO A 162 -1.95 -4.55 18.05
CA PRO A 162 -2.80 -3.53 18.62
C PRO A 162 -4.29 -3.89 18.49
N ARG A 163 -5.08 -3.50 19.47
CA ARG A 163 -6.53 -3.53 19.40
C ARG A 163 -7.02 -2.32 18.61
N LEU A 164 -7.59 -2.57 17.44
CA LEU A 164 -7.97 -1.55 16.48
C LEU A 164 -9.49 -1.34 16.43
N PHE A 165 -9.91 -0.08 16.24
CA PHE A 165 -11.32 0.29 16.09
C PHE A 165 -11.74 0.35 14.62
N GLY A 166 -12.98 -0.04 14.32
CA GLY A 166 -13.58 0.03 13.00
C GLY A 166 -14.01 -1.32 12.46
N ASP A 167 -13.81 -1.54 11.16
CA ASP A 167 -14.16 -2.79 10.47
C ASP A 167 -13.05 -3.84 10.68
N THR A 168 -12.76 -4.18 11.93
CA THR A 168 -11.60 -5.03 12.30
C THR A 168 -11.97 -6.22 13.16
N VAL A 169 -13.18 -6.25 13.74
CA VAL A 169 -13.55 -7.19 14.79
C VAL A 169 -13.96 -8.55 14.24
N VAL A 170 -13.41 -9.62 14.83
CA VAL A 170 -13.76 -11.01 14.55
C VAL A 170 -14.13 -11.69 15.87
N HIS A 171 -15.32 -12.29 15.93
CA HIS A 171 -15.77 -12.99 17.14
C HIS A 171 -15.33 -14.46 17.12
N ILE A 172 -14.97 -15.01 18.27
CA ILE A 172 -14.52 -16.42 18.42
C ILE A 172 -15.48 -17.44 17.82
N SER A 173 -16.78 -17.13 17.71
CA SER A 173 -17.76 -18.02 17.09
C SER A 173 -17.63 -18.13 15.57
N GLN A 174 -16.92 -17.21 14.94
CA GLN A 174 -16.65 -17.21 13.49
C GLN A 174 -15.34 -17.92 13.17
N VAL A 175 -14.49 -18.18 14.16
CA VAL A 175 -13.17 -18.77 14.02
C VAL A 175 -13.27 -20.28 14.20
N ASP A 176 -12.60 -21.06 13.37
CA ASP A 176 -12.54 -22.54 13.50
C ASP A 176 -11.27 -22.96 14.24
N VAL A 177 -10.16 -22.28 14.00
CA VAL A 177 -8.84 -22.63 14.53
C VAL A 177 -8.15 -21.39 15.11
N VAL A 178 -7.55 -21.56 16.28
CA VAL A 178 -6.71 -20.56 16.94
C VAL A 178 -5.31 -21.10 17.09
N VAL A 179 -4.31 -20.31 16.69
CA VAL A 179 -2.88 -20.56 16.89
C VAL A 179 -2.31 -19.40 17.71
N GLU A 180 -1.60 -19.70 18.79
CA GLU A 180 -0.84 -18.67 19.52
C GLU A 180 0.56 -18.54 18.92
N SER A 181 0.91 -17.32 18.60
CA SER A 181 2.21 -17.00 17.98
C SER A 181 3.24 -16.60 19.04
N GLU A 182 4.48 -16.99 18.81
CA GLU A 182 5.67 -16.45 19.50
C GLU A 182 6.34 -15.29 18.74
N TYR A 183 5.78 -14.95 17.58
CA TYR A 183 6.26 -13.84 16.75
C TYR A 183 5.57 -12.54 17.12
N ASP A 184 6.35 -11.47 17.09
CA ASP A 184 5.84 -10.11 17.14
C ASP A 184 5.21 -9.69 15.82
N VAL A 185 4.31 -8.71 15.86
CA VAL A 185 3.79 -8.04 14.65
C VAL A 185 4.96 -7.50 13.82
N PRO A 186 4.98 -7.77 12.50
CA PRO A 186 6.04 -7.27 11.63
C PRO A 186 6.08 -5.75 11.58
N GLU A 187 7.29 -5.20 11.68
CA GLU A 187 7.54 -3.76 11.59
C GLU A 187 7.90 -3.32 10.18
N LEU A 188 7.49 -2.12 9.80
CA LEU A 188 7.96 -1.40 8.62
C LEU A 188 8.33 0.04 9.03
N PRO A 189 9.50 0.25 9.65
CA PRO A 189 9.91 1.58 10.07
C PRO A 189 10.17 2.49 8.86
N ASN A 190 9.91 3.78 9.03
CA ASN A 190 10.19 4.78 8.02
C ASN A 190 11.70 4.88 7.74
N ARG A 191 12.06 4.95 6.47
CA ARG A 191 13.43 5.29 6.06
C ARG A 191 13.71 6.77 6.34
N ALA A 192 14.86 7.07 6.94
CA ALA A 192 15.30 8.45 7.13
C ALA A 192 15.40 9.19 5.77
N PRO A 193 14.91 10.43 5.67
CA PRO A 193 14.96 11.23 4.44
C PRO A 193 16.40 11.65 4.10
N ASP A 194 16.77 11.54 2.83
CA ASP A 194 17.99 12.11 2.31
C ASP A 194 17.78 13.57 1.81
N GLU A 195 18.82 14.19 1.25
CA GLU A 195 18.77 15.57 0.79
C GLU A 195 17.74 15.79 -0.34
N THR A 196 17.63 14.83 -1.25
CA THR A 196 16.66 14.89 -2.36
C THR A 196 15.24 14.77 -1.84
N ASP A 197 14.99 13.89 -0.86
CA ASP A 197 13.70 13.78 -0.19
C ASP A 197 13.30 15.10 0.49
N ARG A 198 14.25 15.77 1.17
CA ARG A 198 13.99 17.08 1.82
C ARG A 198 13.63 18.16 0.81
N LYS A 199 14.37 18.26 -0.31
CA LYS A 199 14.04 19.20 -1.38
C LYS A 199 12.66 18.91 -1.97
N LEU A 200 12.35 17.66 -2.24
CA LEU A 200 11.07 17.23 -2.78
C LEU A 200 9.94 17.50 -1.79
N GLY A 201 10.10 17.17 -0.51
CA GLY A 201 9.14 17.44 0.57
C GLY A 201 8.79 18.93 0.66
N LYS A 202 9.80 19.80 0.53
CA LYS A 202 9.63 21.27 0.49
C LYS A 202 8.77 21.74 -0.66
N GLN A 203 8.96 21.18 -1.86
CA GLN A 203 8.14 21.51 -3.03
C GLN A 203 6.69 21.02 -2.86
N VAL A 204 6.48 19.83 -2.29
CA VAL A 204 5.15 19.30 -2.00
C VAL A 204 4.42 20.17 -0.97
N ALA A 205 5.10 20.57 0.11
CA ALA A 205 4.52 21.38 1.18
C ALA A 205 3.98 22.73 0.68
N GLN A 206 4.58 23.33 -0.35
CA GLN A 206 4.09 24.58 -0.95
C GLN A 206 2.71 24.46 -1.60
N LEU A 207 2.27 23.25 -1.93
CA LEU A 207 0.94 22.99 -2.51
C LEU A 207 -0.13 22.74 -1.44
N LEU A 208 0.27 22.55 -0.18
CA LEU A 208 -0.61 22.22 0.92
C LEU A 208 -1.14 23.47 1.61
N GLU A 209 -2.23 23.31 2.32
CA GLU A 209 -2.87 24.39 3.06
C GLU A 209 -3.44 23.91 4.40
N ASN A 210 -3.56 24.80 5.34
CA ASN A 210 -4.17 24.49 6.63
C ASN A 210 -5.60 24.00 6.46
N GLY A 211 -5.98 23.04 7.29
CA GLY A 211 -7.29 22.40 7.21
C GLY A 211 -7.44 21.35 6.10
N ALA A 212 -6.37 21.03 5.35
CA ALA A 212 -6.40 19.96 4.36
C ALA A 212 -6.58 18.58 5.00
N THR A 213 -7.32 17.70 4.32
CA THR A 213 -7.39 16.28 4.65
C THR A 213 -6.39 15.53 3.78
N LEU A 214 -5.42 14.85 4.41
CA LEU A 214 -4.28 14.24 3.73
C LEU A 214 -4.43 12.74 3.57
N GLN A 215 -4.07 12.25 2.38
CA GLN A 215 -3.67 10.86 2.15
C GLN A 215 -2.16 10.85 1.96
N LEU A 216 -1.48 10.07 2.79
CA LEU A 216 -0.04 9.92 2.84
C LEU A 216 0.33 8.45 2.59
N GLY A 217 1.49 8.22 1.98
CA GLY A 217 2.10 6.90 1.89
C GLY A 217 3.13 6.67 3.01
N PHE A 218 4.19 5.97 2.67
CA PHE A 218 5.35 5.72 3.53
C PHE A 218 6.67 5.96 2.77
N GLY A 219 7.79 5.97 3.50
CA GLY A 219 9.13 6.15 2.93
C GLY A 219 9.72 7.54 3.14
N GLY A 220 10.93 7.73 2.61
CA GLY A 220 11.75 8.93 2.91
C GLY A 220 11.12 10.27 2.53
N LEU A 221 10.38 10.32 1.42
CA LEU A 221 9.64 11.53 1.04
C LEU A 221 8.62 11.94 2.12
N ILE A 222 7.87 10.97 2.66
CA ILE A 222 6.86 11.28 3.68
C ILE A 222 7.53 11.74 4.97
N GLY A 223 8.63 11.10 5.39
CA GLY A 223 9.43 11.59 6.51
C GLY A 223 9.92 13.03 6.33
N ALA A 224 10.40 13.38 5.13
CA ALA A 224 10.80 14.75 4.81
C ALA A 224 9.62 15.74 4.81
N LEU A 225 8.46 15.30 4.32
CA LEU A 225 7.25 16.14 4.30
C LEU A 225 6.73 16.40 5.72
N VAL A 226 6.83 15.45 6.64
CA VAL A 226 6.45 15.64 8.05
C VAL A 226 7.18 16.85 8.66
N ASP A 227 8.48 16.99 8.42
CA ASP A 227 9.25 18.12 8.93
C ASP A 227 8.72 19.47 8.43
N GLU A 228 8.32 19.55 7.18
CA GLU A 228 7.71 20.75 6.59
C GLU A 228 6.29 21.01 7.11
N LEU A 229 5.56 19.96 7.50
CA LEU A 229 4.16 20.07 7.98
C LEU A 229 4.03 20.41 9.46
N LYS A 230 5.09 20.34 10.26
CA LYS A 230 5.06 20.70 11.71
C LYS A 230 4.62 22.15 11.95
N GLY A 231 4.75 23.04 10.96
CA GLY A 231 4.25 24.41 11.02
C GLY A 231 2.79 24.61 10.59
N PHE A 232 2.13 23.56 10.10
CA PHE A 232 0.73 23.60 9.69
C PHE A 232 -0.20 23.38 10.88
N HIS A 233 -1.48 23.66 10.69
CA HIS A 233 -2.53 23.44 11.68
C HIS A 233 -3.84 22.95 11.06
N ASP A 234 -4.64 22.30 11.90
CA ASP A 234 -5.97 21.78 11.53
C ASP A 234 -5.97 20.76 10.38
N LEU A 235 -4.84 20.09 10.16
CA LEU A 235 -4.77 19.00 9.19
C LEU A 235 -5.61 17.80 9.66
N GLY A 236 -6.10 17.03 8.69
CA GLY A 236 -6.82 15.78 8.92
C GLY A 236 -6.19 14.62 8.16
N ILE A 237 -6.45 13.39 8.61
CA ILE A 237 -5.99 12.16 7.96
C ILE A 237 -7.18 11.35 7.45
N HIS A 238 -7.17 11.07 6.14
CA HIS A 238 -7.98 10.04 5.48
C HIS A 238 -7.07 9.36 4.47
N SER A 239 -6.48 8.26 4.85
CA SER A 239 -5.36 7.64 4.14
C SER A 239 -5.54 6.13 4.04
N GLU A 240 -5.02 5.54 2.98
CA GLU A 240 -4.93 4.09 2.83
C GLU A 240 -4.11 3.48 3.98
N VAL A 241 -2.98 4.10 4.30
CA VAL A 241 -2.07 3.69 5.36
C VAL A 241 -1.79 4.80 6.35
N VAL A 242 -1.62 4.44 7.62
CA VAL A 242 -1.08 5.29 8.69
C VAL A 242 0.18 4.68 9.29
N ASN A 243 1.07 5.54 9.77
CA ASN A 243 2.39 5.14 10.25
C ASN A 243 2.97 6.17 11.24
N ASP A 244 4.21 6.00 11.65
CA ASP A 244 4.94 6.89 12.56
C ASP A 244 4.90 8.36 12.14
N SER A 245 4.88 8.66 10.85
CA SER A 245 4.76 10.04 10.35
C SER A 245 3.44 10.69 10.75
N VAL A 246 2.35 9.91 10.79
CA VAL A 246 1.04 10.41 11.23
C VAL A 246 1.04 10.65 12.75
N MET A 247 1.69 9.77 13.51
CA MET A 247 1.87 9.96 14.96
C MET A 247 2.61 11.26 15.25
N GLU A 248 3.76 11.51 14.60
CA GLU A 248 4.52 12.73 14.76
C GLU A 248 3.70 14.01 14.47
N LEU A 249 2.86 13.98 13.40
CA LEU A 249 2.00 15.10 13.03
C LEU A 249 0.86 15.34 14.05
N ILE A 250 0.36 14.29 14.69
CA ILE A 250 -0.65 14.41 15.75
C ILE A 250 0.01 14.95 17.03
N GLU A 251 1.16 14.41 17.42
CA GLU A 251 1.88 14.82 18.63
C GLU A 251 2.35 16.27 18.59
N CYS A 252 2.82 16.76 17.44
CA CYS A 252 3.18 18.16 17.27
C CYS A 252 1.97 19.10 17.11
N GLY A 253 0.75 18.57 17.01
CA GLY A 253 -0.50 19.34 16.91
C GLY A 253 -0.86 19.82 15.50
N ALA A 254 -0.08 19.49 14.47
CA ALA A 254 -0.38 19.81 13.07
C ALA A 254 -1.65 19.09 12.61
N VAL A 255 -1.80 17.81 12.97
CA VAL A 255 -2.99 16.99 12.71
C VAL A 255 -3.86 16.94 13.98
N ASN A 256 -5.10 17.41 13.87
CA ASN A 256 -6.11 17.29 14.92
C ASN A 256 -7.47 16.81 14.39
N ASN A 257 -7.58 16.57 13.11
CA ASN A 257 -8.78 16.10 12.40
C ASN A 257 -10.04 16.97 12.55
N LYS A 258 -9.96 18.15 13.19
CA LYS A 258 -11.15 18.98 13.52
C LYS A 258 -11.87 19.52 12.29
N LYS A 259 -11.13 19.79 11.20
CA LYS A 259 -11.66 20.37 9.96
C LYS A 259 -12.10 19.32 8.95
N LYS A 260 -11.93 18.03 9.25
CA LYS A 260 -12.42 16.97 8.34
C LYS A 260 -13.91 17.01 8.17
N THR A 261 -14.36 16.80 6.93
CA THR A 261 -15.81 16.68 6.62
C THR A 261 -16.35 15.33 7.11
N LEU A 262 -15.62 14.25 6.85
CA LEU A 262 -15.96 12.91 7.36
C LEU A 262 -15.09 12.55 8.56
N TYR A 263 -15.69 11.97 9.58
CA TYR A 263 -14.99 11.56 10.82
C TYR A 263 -14.19 12.70 11.47
N PRO A 264 -14.84 13.86 11.79
CA PRO A 264 -14.14 14.94 12.49
C PRO A 264 -13.59 14.44 13.83
N GLY A 265 -12.35 14.79 14.12
CA GLY A 265 -11.63 14.34 15.32
C GLY A 265 -10.97 12.97 15.23
N GLN A 266 -11.13 12.24 14.11
CA GLN A 266 -10.56 10.89 13.94
C GLN A 266 -9.75 10.77 12.64
N SER A 267 -8.63 10.07 12.71
CA SER A 267 -7.87 9.59 11.55
C SER A 267 -8.52 8.34 10.98
N VAL A 268 -8.78 8.32 9.68
CA VAL A 268 -9.37 7.17 8.98
C VAL A 268 -8.30 6.49 8.14
N SER A 269 -8.17 5.17 8.26
CA SER A 269 -7.23 4.37 7.47
C SER A 269 -7.78 3.00 7.11
N ALA A 270 -7.18 2.34 6.10
CA ALA A 270 -7.45 0.93 5.83
C ALA A 270 -6.52 0.04 6.64
N PHE A 271 -5.24 0.37 6.69
CA PHE A 271 -4.25 -0.41 7.43
C PHE A 271 -3.17 0.48 8.03
N TRP A 272 -2.28 -0.13 8.79
CA TRP A 272 -1.11 0.54 9.36
C TRP A 272 0.19 -0.18 8.99
N ALA A 273 1.29 0.58 8.99
CA ALA A 273 2.64 0.06 8.76
C ALA A 273 3.63 0.97 9.49
N GLY A 274 4.31 0.48 10.50
CA GLY A 274 5.19 1.32 11.30
C GLY A 274 6.05 0.56 12.29
N SER A 275 6.56 1.28 13.26
CA SER A 275 7.37 0.77 14.37
C SER A 275 6.50 0.14 15.47
N LYS A 276 7.16 -0.50 16.44
CA LYS A 276 6.50 -0.96 17.69
C LYS A 276 5.91 0.19 18.50
N GLU A 277 6.55 1.35 18.46
CA GLU A 277 6.06 2.56 19.12
C GLU A 277 4.75 3.00 18.49
N PHE A 278 4.65 2.97 17.16
CA PHE A 278 3.42 3.29 16.47
C PHE A 278 2.32 2.26 16.77
N ALA A 279 2.65 0.97 16.79
CA ALA A 279 1.70 -0.09 17.17
C ALA A 279 1.11 0.17 18.57
N ALA A 280 1.97 0.50 19.55
CA ALA A 280 1.54 0.87 20.89
C ALA A 280 0.71 2.17 20.95
N TYR A 281 0.99 3.12 20.05
CA TYR A 281 0.25 4.39 19.97
C TYR A 281 -1.18 4.22 19.47
N ILE A 282 -1.40 3.30 18.54
CA ILE A 282 -2.74 3.02 17.98
C ILE A 282 -3.52 1.96 18.77
N ASP A 283 -2.87 1.26 19.72
CA ASP A 283 -3.52 0.27 20.55
C ASP A 283 -4.61 0.91 21.42
N ASP A 284 -5.82 0.36 21.30
CA ASP A 284 -7.03 0.84 22.01
C ASP A 284 -7.25 2.37 21.88
N ASN A 285 -6.84 2.96 20.76
CA ASN A 285 -6.90 4.40 20.50
C ASN A 285 -8.10 4.78 19.62
N PRO A 286 -9.20 5.35 20.18
CA PRO A 286 -10.38 5.73 19.41
C PRO A 286 -10.17 6.91 18.45
N GLY A 287 -9.01 7.57 18.50
CA GLY A 287 -8.60 8.59 17.53
C GLY A 287 -8.31 8.03 16.14
N PHE A 288 -8.20 6.70 16.02
CA PHE A 288 -8.02 5.98 14.75
C PHE A 288 -9.21 5.08 14.47
N VAL A 289 -9.70 5.12 13.22
CA VAL A 289 -10.78 4.26 12.73
C VAL A 289 -10.31 3.57 11.47
N PHE A 290 -10.21 2.24 11.52
CA PHE A 290 -9.83 1.41 10.39
C PHE A 290 -11.08 0.95 9.64
N ARG A 291 -11.13 1.26 8.35
CA ARG A 291 -12.26 0.94 7.47
C ARG A 291 -11.75 0.11 6.30
N ASN A 292 -12.62 -0.75 5.76
CA ASN A 292 -12.30 -1.50 4.55
C ASN A 292 -11.70 -0.60 3.47
N VAL A 293 -10.71 -1.12 2.75
CA VAL A 293 -10.07 -0.36 1.68
C VAL A 293 -11.06 0.03 0.57
N SER A 294 -12.11 -0.76 0.39
CA SER A 294 -13.24 -0.45 -0.51
C SER A 294 -13.99 0.83 -0.12
N TYR A 295 -13.99 1.19 1.18
CA TYR A 295 -14.51 2.45 1.69
C TYR A 295 -13.44 3.54 1.69
N THR A 296 -12.27 3.27 2.29
CA THR A 296 -11.21 4.28 2.49
C THR A 296 -10.73 4.85 1.16
N ASN A 297 -10.62 3.99 0.14
CA ASN A 297 -10.17 4.36 -1.20
C ASN A 297 -11.32 4.61 -2.19
N ASP A 298 -12.59 4.57 -1.76
CA ASP A 298 -13.68 4.94 -2.66
C ASP A 298 -13.56 6.42 -3.06
N SER A 299 -13.47 6.68 -4.34
CA SER A 299 -13.30 8.05 -4.87
C SER A 299 -14.41 9.00 -4.44
N ARG A 300 -15.64 8.49 -4.17
CA ARG A 300 -16.77 9.30 -3.67
C ARG A 300 -16.59 9.67 -2.21
N VAL A 301 -16.05 8.73 -1.41
CA VAL A 301 -15.75 8.97 0.02
C VAL A 301 -14.59 9.97 0.14
N LEU A 302 -13.55 9.80 -0.67
CA LEU A 302 -12.43 10.74 -0.76
C LEU A 302 -12.93 12.13 -1.17
N ALA A 303 -13.78 12.21 -2.21
CA ALA A 303 -14.36 13.45 -2.72
C ALA A 303 -15.25 14.18 -1.71
N ALA A 304 -15.80 13.47 -0.73
CA ALA A 304 -16.63 14.05 0.32
C ALA A 304 -15.81 14.74 1.44
N ASN A 305 -14.50 14.65 1.42
CA ASN A 305 -13.63 15.42 2.33
C ASN A 305 -13.15 16.69 1.64
N ASP A 306 -13.50 17.84 2.18
CA ASP A 306 -13.02 19.13 1.69
C ASP A 306 -11.49 19.18 1.74
N LYS A 307 -10.88 19.82 0.73
CA LYS A 307 -9.43 19.96 0.60
C LYS A 307 -8.68 18.62 0.66
N MET A 308 -9.32 17.54 0.20
CA MET A 308 -8.67 16.24 0.11
C MET A 308 -7.42 16.32 -0.74
N THR A 309 -6.26 16.00 -0.17
CA THR A 309 -4.99 16.07 -0.85
C THR A 309 -4.31 14.71 -0.83
N SER A 310 -4.22 14.07 -2.00
CA SER A 310 -3.52 12.81 -2.17
C SER A 310 -2.07 13.03 -2.58
N ILE A 311 -1.13 12.35 -1.93
CA ILE A 311 0.31 12.44 -2.19
C ILE A 311 0.84 11.04 -2.45
N ASN A 312 1.18 10.77 -3.71
CA ASN A 312 1.66 9.48 -4.18
C ASN A 312 3.00 9.62 -4.92
N ALA A 313 3.78 8.56 -4.92
CA ALA A 313 5.04 8.50 -5.66
C ALA A 313 4.85 7.82 -7.02
N SER A 314 5.77 8.08 -7.97
CA SER A 314 5.86 7.36 -9.23
C SER A 314 7.31 6.98 -9.53
N MET A 315 7.51 5.98 -10.39
CA MET A 315 8.83 5.58 -10.87
C MET A 315 9.19 6.27 -12.17
N GLU A 316 8.21 6.49 -13.06
CA GLU A 316 8.38 7.25 -14.31
C GLU A 316 7.15 8.11 -14.57
N VAL A 317 7.37 9.29 -15.19
CA VAL A 317 6.31 10.15 -15.74
C VAL A 317 6.73 10.53 -17.16
N ASP A 318 5.88 10.26 -18.16
CA ASP A 318 6.16 10.67 -19.52
C ASP A 318 5.76 12.13 -19.80
N LEU A 319 6.23 12.67 -20.94
CA LEU A 319 5.97 14.07 -21.31
C LEU A 319 4.50 14.39 -21.61
N THR A 320 3.62 13.40 -21.64
CA THR A 320 2.16 13.59 -21.69
C THR A 320 1.50 13.58 -20.32
N GLY A 321 2.24 13.16 -19.29
CA GLY A 321 1.81 13.07 -17.90
C GLY A 321 1.32 11.69 -17.47
N GLN A 322 1.50 10.62 -18.24
CA GLN A 322 1.24 9.26 -17.77
C GLN A 322 2.25 8.84 -16.71
N CYS A 323 1.80 8.14 -15.67
CA CYS A 323 2.66 7.64 -14.59
C CYS A 323 2.74 6.11 -14.63
N ALA A 324 3.97 5.59 -14.51
CA ALA A 324 4.24 4.18 -14.21
C ALA A 324 4.80 4.09 -12.79
N SER A 325 4.09 3.41 -11.90
CA SER A 325 4.40 3.41 -10.46
C SER A 325 4.58 2.00 -9.89
N GLU A 326 4.25 0.96 -10.64
CA GLU A 326 4.14 -0.40 -10.11
C GLU A 326 5.10 -1.41 -10.75
N SER A 327 5.71 -1.07 -11.90
CA SER A 327 6.61 -1.98 -12.62
C SER A 327 7.82 -1.26 -13.22
N ILE A 328 8.89 -2.01 -13.46
CA ILE A 328 10.12 -1.58 -14.14
C ILE A 328 10.26 -2.46 -15.38
N GLY A 329 9.96 -1.92 -16.57
CA GLY A 329 9.74 -2.75 -17.74
C GLY A 329 8.60 -3.73 -17.48
N THR A 330 8.78 -4.99 -17.83
CA THR A 330 7.80 -6.06 -17.57
C THR A 330 7.87 -6.64 -16.15
N LYS A 331 8.83 -6.19 -15.33
CA LYS A 331 9.00 -6.72 -13.98
C LYS A 331 8.10 -5.96 -13.00
N GLN A 332 7.15 -6.66 -12.40
CA GLN A 332 6.29 -6.11 -11.36
C GLN A 332 7.10 -5.79 -10.10
N PHE A 333 6.98 -4.57 -9.58
CA PHE A 333 7.70 -4.08 -8.40
C PHE A 333 6.81 -3.97 -7.17
N SER A 334 5.58 -3.51 -7.36
CA SER A 334 4.57 -3.36 -6.31
C SER A 334 3.19 -3.76 -6.87
N GLY A 335 2.14 -3.14 -6.46
CA GLY A 335 0.83 -3.14 -7.10
C GLY A 335 0.44 -1.72 -7.49
N THR A 336 -0.66 -1.57 -8.19
CA THR A 336 -1.28 -0.27 -8.47
C THR A 336 -1.61 0.47 -7.17
N GLY A 337 -1.94 -0.27 -6.10
CA GLY A 337 -2.36 0.31 -4.84
C GLY A 337 -3.61 1.19 -5.00
N GLY A 338 -3.69 2.22 -4.16
CA GLY A 338 -4.76 3.22 -4.20
C GLY A 338 -4.40 4.49 -4.97
N GLN A 339 -3.29 4.54 -5.70
CA GLN A 339 -2.84 5.76 -6.38
C GLN A 339 -3.91 6.36 -7.29
N ALA A 340 -4.50 5.55 -8.17
CA ALA A 340 -5.55 6.02 -9.08
C ALA A 340 -6.85 6.37 -8.32
N ASP A 341 -7.21 5.59 -7.31
CA ASP A 341 -8.39 5.81 -6.49
C ASP A 341 -8.31 7.17 -5.77
N THR A 342 -7.20 7.41 -5.08
CA THR A 342 -6.98 8.63 -4.30
C THR A 342 -6.75 9.85 -5.19
N ALA A 343 -6.07 9.67 -6.35
CA ALA A 343 -5.90 10.75 -7.31
C ALA A 343 -7.22 11.25 -7.89
N VAL A 344 -8.13 10.34 -8.24
CA VAL A 344 -9.45 10.67 -8.77
C VAL A 344 -10.30 11.31 -7.68
N GLY A 345 -10.38 10.68 -6.50
CA GLY A 345 -11.20 11.17 -5.39
C GLY A 345 -10.76 12.56 -4.90
N ALA A 346 -9.45 12.78 -4.74
CA ALA A 346 -8.93 14.08 -4.34
C ALA A 346 -9.23 15.19 -5.36
N GLN A 347 -9.21 14.88 -6.66
CA GLN A 347 -9.55 15.86 -7.69
C GLN A 347 -11.04 16.20 -7.77
N MET A 348 -11.90 15.32 -7.29
CA MET A 348 -13.34 15.54 -7.21
C MET A 348 -13.73 16.35 -5.95
N ALA A 349 -12.90 16.34 -4.92
CA ALA A 349 -13.14 17.03 -3.65
C ALA A 349 -13.10 18.56 -3.83
N PRO A 350 -13.97 19.33 -3.14
CA PRO A 350 -13.88 20.78 -3.10
C PRO A 350 -12.51 21.24 -2.58
N GLY A 351 -11.76 22.01 -3.39
CA GLY A 351 -10.41 22.46 -3.06
C GLY A 351 -9.35 21.35 -3.03
N GLY A 352 -9.70 20.16 -3.52
CA GLY A 352 -8.82 19.00 -3.45
C GLY A 352 -7.70 18.99 -4.48
N LYS A 353 -6.63 18.26 -4.18
CA LYS A 353 -5.41 18.17 -5.00
C LYS A 353 -4.91 16.74 -5.05
N SER A 354 -4.44 16.31 -6.23
CA SER A 354 -3.67 15.08 -6.37
C SER A 354 -2.24 15.43 -6.79
N ILE A 355 -1.27 14.94 -6.04
CA ILE A 355 0.15 15.23 -6.18
C ILE A 355 0.88 13.94 -6.47
N ILE A 356 1.59 13.88 -7.59
CA ILE A 356 2.56 12.86 -7.93
C ILE A 356 3.95 13.43 -7.64
N ALA A 357 4.57 12.93 -6.59
CA ALA A 357 5.90 13.35 -6.19
C ALA A 357 6.92 12.31 -6.68
N ILE A 358 7.89 12.76 -7.46
CA ILE A 358 8.87 11.89 -8.11
C ILE A 358 10.25 12.53 -8.05
N ARG A 359 11.27 11.76 -7.64
CA ARG A 359 12.67 12.22 -7.82
C ARG A 359 12.94 12.35 -9.31
N SER A 360 13.58 13.41 -9.73
CA SER A 360 13.84 13.65 -11.17
C SER A 360 14.75 12.59 -11.80
N THR A 361 15.60 11.94 -11.00
CA THR A 361 16.56 10.93 -11.45
C THR A 361 16.60 9.69 -10.56
N VAL A 362 17.22 8.64 -11.09
CA VAL A 362 17.57 7.41 -10.38
C VAL A 362 18.90 6.88 -10.89
N ASP A 363 19.72 6.36 -9.96
CA ASP A 363 20.91 5.58 -10.33
C ASP A 363 20.51 4.13 -10.55
N ALA A 364 20.53 3.71 -11.79
CA ALA A 364 20.17 2.34 -12.19
C ALA A 364 21.38 1.60 -12.77
N LYS A 365 21.47 0.30 -12.48
CA LYS A 365 22.41 -0.58 -13.20
C LYS A 365 21.91 -0.79 -14.63
N ASP A 366 22.77 -0.57 -15.60
CA ASP A 366 22.52 -1.01 -16.96
C ASP A 366 22.47 -2.54 -16.98
N PRO A 367 21.40 -3.16 -17.49
CA PRO A 367 21.23 -4.60 -17.44
C PRO A 367 22.23 -5.36 -18.34
N VAL A 368 22.85 -4.68 -19.31
CA VAL A 368 23.80 -5.29 -20.26
C VAL A 368 25.23 -5.11 -19.78
N THR A 369 25.61 -3.85 -19.40
CA THR A 369 26.99 -3.53 -19.03
C THR A 369 27.28 -3.67 -17.54
N GLY A 370 26.24 -3.68 -16.69
CA GLY A 370 26.37 -3.68 -15.24
C GLY A 370 26.80 -2.32 -14.65
N GLU A 371 27.10 -1.33 -15.48
CA GLU A 371 27.48 0.01 -15.06
C GLU A 371 26.31 0.74 -14.42
N ARG A 372 26.58 1.51 -13.37
CA ARG A 372 25.57 2.43 -12.82
C ARG A 372 25.56 3.72 -13.64
N LYS A 373 24.36 4.07 -14.11
CA LYS A 373 24.10 5.32 -14.82
C LYS A 373 22.92 6.05 -14.20
N THR A 374 23.07 7.35 -14.05
CA THR A 374 21.96 8.23 -13.68
C THR A 374 21.00 8.32 -14.86
N LYS A 375 19.71 8.03 -14.61
CA LYS A 375 18.63 8.11 -15.61
C LYS A 375 17.57 9.09 -15.15
N SER A 376 16.99 9.82 -16.11
CA SER A 376 15.82 10.65 -15.85
C SER A 376 14.59 9.78 -15.55
N ARG A 377 13.75 10.22 -14.61
CA ARG A 377 12.44 9.63 -14.33
C ARG A 377 11.30 10.38 -15.01
N ILE A 378 11.57 11.61 -15.48
CA ILE A 378 10.73 12.24 -16.50
C ILE A 378 11.26 11.77 -17.84
N VAL A 379 10.42 11.09 -18.63
CA VAL A 379 10.84 10.37 -19.84
C VAL A 379 10.01 10.81 -21.05
N PRO A 380 10.54 10.74 -22.28
CA PRO A 380 9.77 11.11 -23.48
C PRO A 380 8.49 10.28 -23.63
N THR A 381 8.61 8.97 -23.46
CA THR A 381 7.53 7.97 -23.38
C THR A 381 7.88 6.97 -22.29
N LEU A 382 6.88 6.39 -21.66
CA LEU A 382 7.12 5.37 -20.64
C LEU A 382 7.96 4.21 -21.19
N THR A 383 8.78 3.61 -20.35
CA THR A 383 9.58 2.42 -20.70
C THR A 383 8.66 1.31 -21.22
N PRO A 384 8.98 0.67 -22.39
CA PRO A 384 8.18 -0.42 -22.93
C PRO A 384 7.95 -1.55 -21.91
N GLY A 385 6.68 -1.97 -21.78
CA GLY A 385 6.26 -3.05 -20.90
C GLY A 385 5.85 -2.63 -19.48
N VAL A 386 6.01 -1.37 -19.09
CA VAL A 386 5.49 -0.89 -17.79
C VAL A 386 3.97 -0.78 -17.79
N GLY A 387 3.37 -1.03 -16.62
CA GLY A 387 1.96 -0.72 -16.38
C GLY A 387 1.74 0.80 -16.24
N VAL A 388 0.70 1.33 -16.88
CA VAL A 388 0.25 2.72 -16.66
C VAL A 388 -0.62 2.75 -15.42
N SER A 389 -0.02 3.04 -14.27
CA SER A 389 -0.70 3.07 -12.97
C SER A 389 -1.66 4.26 -12.83
N LEU A 390 -1.31 5.40 -13.45
CA LEU A 390 -2.18 6.58 -13.51
C LEU A 390 -2.15 7.18 -14.91
N THR A 391 -3.33 7.22 -15.54
CA THR A 391 -3.48 7.78 -16.88
C THR A 391 -3.28 9.29 -16.89
N ARG A 392 -2.78 9.85 -18.01
CA ARG A 392 -2.53 11.30 -18.18
C ARG A 392 -3.75 12.19 -17.93
N THR A 393 -4.96 11.64 -18.03
CA THR A 393 -6.21 12.37 -17.76
C THR A 393 -6.48 12.56 -16.27
N ASN A 394 -5.86 11.73 -15.42
CA ASN A 394 -6.04 11.73 -13.97
C ASN A 394 -4.85 12.34 -13.21
N VAL A 395 -3.81 12.80 -13.90
CA VAL A 395 -2.67 13.49 -13.27
C VAL A 395 -2.97 14.98 -13.11
N HIS A 396 -2.82 15.48 -11.88
CA HIS A 396 -3.08 16.88 -11.54
C HIS A 396 -1.79 17.65 -11.34
N TYR A 397 -1.05 17.42 -10.26
CA TYR A 397 0.27 18.00 -10.02
C TYR A 397 1.35 16.93 -10.18
N VAL A 398 2.47 17.32 -10.77
CA VAL A 398 3.73 16.57 -10.74
C VAL A 398 4.77 17.44 -10.04
N VAL A 399 5.49 16.84 -9.09
CA VAL A 399 6.47 17.54 -8.25
C VAL A 399 7.79 16.78 -8.28
N THR A 400 8.87 17.49 -8.52
CA THR A 400 10.25 17.00 -8.34
C THR A 400 10.99 17.89 -7.34
N GLU A 401 12.23 17.57 -7.03
CA GLU A 401 13.12 18.44 -6.24
C GLU A 401 13.45 19.78 -6.91
N TYR A 402 13.09 19.94 -8.21
CA TYR A 402 13.31 21.16 -9.00
C TYR A 402 12.06 22.05 -9.13
N GLY A 403 10.90 21.59 -8.68
CA GLY A 403 9.67 22.37 -8.72
C GLY A 403 8.40 21.55 -8.81
N ALA A 404 7.27 22.25 -8.94
CA ALA A 404 5.93 21.69 -9.04
C ALA A 404 5.21 22.27 -10.26
N VAL A 405 4.48 21.44 -11.01
CA VAL A 405 3.68 21.85 -12.16
C VAL A 405 2.27 21.28 -12.10
N CYS A 406 1.29 22.10 -12.47
CA CYS A 406 -0.09 21.67 -12.64
C CYS A 406 -0.33 21.29 -14.09
N LEU A 407 -0.76 20.05 -14.36
CA LEU A 407 -1.01 19.57 -15.73
C LEU A 407 -2.48 19.68 -16.16
N ARG A 408 -3.37 20.05 -15.24
CA ARG A 408 -4.80 20.17 -15.55
C ARG A 408 -5.04 21.29 -16.56
N GLY A 409 -5.81 20.98 -17.61
CA GLY A 409 -6.15 21.97 -18.65
C GLY A 409 -5.06 22.24 -19.70
N LEU A 410 -3.85 21.67 -19.53
CA LEU A 410 -2.76 21.85 -20.47
C LEU A 410 -2.85 20.87 -21.64
N SER A 411 -2.55 21.39 -22.84
CA SER A 411 -2.31 20.58 -24.06
C SER A 411 -1.05 19.70 -23.90
N ILE A 412 -0.89 18.69 -24.74
CA ILE A 412 0.30 17.80 -24.70
C ILE A 412 1.60 18.62 -24.84
N LYS A 413 1.63 19.64 -25.69
CA LYS A 413 2.79 20.52 -25.86
C LYS A 413 3.10 21.30 -24.59
N GLU A 414 2.07 21.86 -23.94
CA GLU A 414 2.23 22.62 -22.69
C GLU A 414 2.63 21.71 -21.53
N ARG A 415 2.09 20.47 -21.45
CA ARG A 415 2.50 19.45 -20.48
C ARG A 415 3.96 19.11 -20.62
N ALA A 416 4.43 18.87 -21.85
CA ALA A 416 5.84 18.58 -22.11
C ALA A 416 6.74 19.72 -21.62
N LYS A 417 6.42 20.98 -21.99
CA LYS A 417 7.16 22.17 -21.48
C LYS A 417 7.20 22.21 -19.95
N ALA A 418 6.04 22.02 -19.32
CA ALA A 418 5.92 22.06 -17.86
C ALA A 418 6.77 20.94 -17.20
N LEU A 419 6.66 19.71 -17.69
CA LEU A 419 7.41 18.57 -17.13
C LEU A 419 8.93 18.71 -17.37
N ILE A 420 9.36 19.20 -18.53
CA ILE A 420 10.77 19.48 -18.83
C ILE A 420 11.32 20.55 -17.87
N SER A 421 10.55 21.57 -17.52
CA SER A 421 10.98 22.63 -16.59
C SER A 421 11.34 22.11 -15.21
N ILE A 422 10.72 21.03 -14.74
CA ILE A 422 10.98 20.40 -13.45
C ILE A 422 11.84 19.12 -13.54
N ALA A 423 12.29 18.74 -14.74
CA ALA A 423 13.24 17.65 -14.93
C ALA A 423 14.64 18.07 -14.43
N HIS A 424 15.49 17.06 -14.17
CA HIS A 424 16.90 17.34 -13.85
C HIS A 424 17.54 18.12 -14.99
N PRO A 425 18.30 19.20 -14.70
CA PRO A 425 18.85 20.11 -15.72
C PRO A 425 19.59 19.38 -16.85
N ASP A 426 20.39 18.37 -16.55
CA ASP A 426 21.20 17.65 -17.53
C ASP A 426 20.38 16.87 -18.57
N PHE A 427 19.09 16.62 -18.30
CA PHE A 427 18.23 15.88 -19.21
C PHE A 427 17.26 16.75 -20.00
N ARG A 428 17.15 18.06 -19.71
CA ARG A 428 16.13 18.93 -20.32
C ARG A 428 16.28 19.03 -21.83
N ALA A 429 17.48 19.29 -22.33
CA ALA A 429 17.75 19.38 -23.77
C ALA A 429 17.43 18.07 -24.50
N TRP A 430 17.82 16.94 -23.92
CA TRP A 430 17.47 15.63 -24.45
C TRP A 430 15.95 15.39 -24.50
N LEU A 431 15.23 15.78 -23.46
CA LEU A 431 13.77 15.64 -23.41
C LEU A 431 13.07 16.51 -24.48
N GLU A 432 13.58 17.71 -24.74
CA GLU A 432 13.10 18.60 -25.82
C GLU A 432 13.30 17.98 -27.18
N GLU A 433 14.50 17.52 -27.50
CA GLU A 433 14.83 16.83 -28.74
C GLU A 433 13.95 15.60 -28.97
N GLU A 434 13.85 14.74 -27.96
CA GLU A 434 13.07 13.49 -28.03
C GLU A 434 11.58 13.77 -28.20
N PHE A 435 11.03 14.81 -27.53
CA PHE A 435 9.64 15.19 -27.73
C PHE A 435 9.37 15.63 -29.17
N GLU A 436 10.19 16.54 -29.71
CA GLU A 436 10.04 17.01 -31.08
C GLU A 436 10.16 15.87 -32.11
N ARG A 437 11.09 14.95 -31.87
CA ARG A 437 11.31 13.79 -32.71
C ARG A 437 10.13 12.80 -32.72
N GLN A 438 9.59 12.51 -31.52
CA GLN A 438 8.59 11.46 -31.36
C GLN A 438 7.16 11.93 -31.65
N TYR A 439 6.84 13.16 -31.28
CA TYR A 439 5.49 13.72 -31.43
C TYR A 439 5.32 14.56 -32.68
N ALA A 440 6.37 14.80 -33.45
CA ALA A 440 6.38 15.70 -34.61
C ALA A 440 5.80 17.10 -34.30
N LEU A 441 5.97 17.57 -33.04
CA LEU A 441 5.51 18.85 -32.53
C LEU A 441 6.71 19.68 -32.08
N LYS A 442 6.87 20.90 -32.62
CA LYS A 442 7.87 21.83 -32.09
C LYS A 442 7.43 22.40 -30.74
N LEU A 443 8.30 22.31 -29.72
CA LEU A 443 8.03 22.85 -28.40
C LEU A 443 8.10 24.36 -28.37
N PHE A 444 9.12 24.92 -29.02
CA PHE A 444 9.35 26.35 -29.08
C PHE A 444 9.28 26.84 -30.53
N VAL A 445 8.28 27.65 -30.82
CA VAL A 445 8.13 28.41 -32.08
C VAL A 445 7.92 29.84 -31.67
#